data_7632df21aa9c5379fac96914fee0399d
#
_entry.id   7632df21aa9c5379fac96914fee0399d
#
_cell.length_a   1.000
_cell.length_b   1.000
_cell.length_c   1.000
_cell.angle_alpha   90.00
_cell.angle_beta   90.00
_cell.angle_gamma   90.00
#
_symmetry.space_group_name_H-M   'P 1'
#
loop_
_entity.id
_entity.type
_entity.pdbx_description
1 polymer ?
#
loop_
_entity_poly.entity_id
_entity_poly.type
_entity_poly.pdbx_seq_one_letter_code
_entity_poly.pdbx_strand_id
1 'polypeptide(L)'
;MIKILITGDFCPVNRIEKLAANGDFESIFNDFTDVLAGNDLIITDLECPLTDSTEQREKTGPHQKADPGCVRILKHAGIGLAAMANNHIMDFGSRGVSETLEFCNNNGIAVVGIGTSLREAAEPFIFKSKGKSIAILNFADDEFITSPDGKFRCNSLDPVNAFYDIRRAKESNDYVITIVHGGNEFYELPSPRTRRLYRYMIDQGADAVIAHHTHALSGYEIYNARPVFFGLGNFIYDWPGKRNSGWNRGYVVRLIISDSIEFEVIPLKQSNEKPGVHHLDKAEKEAFEEHLKSLNSVIADDTMLEERFRIHVKSVTPMYDAYIDPYFGRSISSLRNRGLFPKLMSRRKRMLLLNIIRCESHREVLLGMLERSIGNEKPDRKIPLDGK
;
A
#
# COMPACT_ATOMS: atom_id res chain seq x y z
N MET A 1 -8.44 -5.71 27.72
CA MET A 1 -8.44 -5.06 26.39
C MET A 1 -7.04 -5.15 25.81
N ILE A 2 -6.90 -5.49 24.52
CA ILE A 2 -5.66 -5.53 23.75
C ILE A 2 -5.64 -4.28 22.89
N LYS A 3 -4.49 -3.58 22.85
CA LYS A 3 -4.31 -2.37 22.04
C LYS A 3 -3.32 -2.65 20.91
N ILE A 4 -3.77 -2.55 19.66
CA ILE A 4 -2.92 -2.68 18.48
C ILE A 4 -2.91 -1.34 17.76
N LEU A 5 -1.74 -0.71 17.67
CA LEU A 5 -1.54 0.51 16.91
C LEU A 5 -1.09 0.17 15.49
N ILE A 6 -1.76 0.71 14.49
CA ILE A 6 -1.42 0.54 13.08
C ILE A 6 -1.08 1.91 12.52
N THR A 7 0.15 2.05 12.03
CA THR A 7 0.64 3.31 11.46
C THR A 7 0.47 3.32 9.95
N GLY A 8 0.57 4.50 9.32
CA GLY A 8 0.59 4.64 7.86
C GLY A 8 1.89 4.17 7.21
N ASP A 9 2.08 4.55 5.94
CA ASP A 9 3.22 4.16 5.13
C ASP A 9 4.53 4.67 5.75
N PHE A 10 5.51 3.76 5.85
CA PHE A 10 6.79 4.03 6.48
C PHE A 10 7.94 3.78 5.50
N CYS A 11 8.56 4.86 5.05
CA CYS A 11 9.76 4.87 4.22
C CYS A 11 10.74 5.93 4.76
N PRO A 12 11.71 5.56 5.61
CA PRO A 12 12.54 6.50 6.39
C PRO A 12 13.70 7.07 5.57
N VAL A 13 13.38 7.76 4.47
CA VAL A 13 14.36 8.34 3.54
C VAL A 13 14.72 9.79 3.86
N ASN A 14 15.73 10.32 3.20
CA ASN A 14 16.15 11.72 3.21
C ASN A 14 16.53 12.27 4.60
N ARG A 15 15.79 13.22 5.19
CA ARG A 15 16.11 13.80 6.51
C ARG A 15 16.00 12.77 7.63
N ILE A 16 15.07 11.83 7.48
CA ILE A 16 14.84 10.78 8.48
C ILE A 16 16.04 9.84 8.58
N GLU A 17 16.59 9.42 7.45
CA GLU A 17 17.79 8.59 7.38
C GLU A 17 19.00 9.27 8.05
N LYS A 18 19.17 10.59 7.84
CA LYS A 18 20.23 11.37 8.48
C LYS A 18 20.06 11.45 10.00
N LEU A 19 18.84 11.65 10.50
CA LEU A 19 18.53 11.64 11.92
C LEU A 19 18.83 10.26 12.53
N ALA A 20 18.41 9.19 11.86
CA ALA A 20 18.67 7.82 12.29
C ALA A 20 20.18 7.50 12.36
N ALA A 21 20.95 7.96 11.36
CA ALA A 21 22.41 7.79 11.34
C ALA A 21 23.08 8.46 12.54
N ASN A 22 22.57 9.63 12.98
CA ASN A 22 23.04 10.35 14.13
C ASN A 22 22.48 9.83 15.49
N GLY A 23 21.56 8.85 15.45
CA GLY A 23 20.88 8.34 16.65
C GLY A 23 19.84 9.29 17.23
N ASP A 24 19.44 10.31 16.48
CA ASP A 24 18.46 11.32 16.90
C ASP A 24 17.02 10.86 16.63
N PHE A 25 16.57 9.86 17.39
CA PHE A 25 15.21 9.33 17.27
C PHE A 25 14.16 10.27 17.88
N GLU A 26 14.56 11.13 18.82
CA GLU A 26 13.66 12.12 19.41
C GLU A 26 13.16 13.09 18.35
N SER A 27 14.01 13.57 17.45
CA SER A 27 13.63 14.41 16.31
C SER A 27 12.82 13.68 15.23
N ILE A 28 12.79 12.35 15.25
CA ILE A 28 11.94 11.55 14.35
C ILE A 28 10.51 11.43 14.89
N PHE A 29 10.36 11.19 16.21
CA PHE A 29 9.04 10.95 16.80
C PHE A 29 8.47 12.17 17.52
N ASN A 30 9.32 13.14 17.89
CA ASN A 30 8.92 14.41 18.51
C ASN A 30 7.92 14.22 19.68
N ASP A 31 6.81 14.96 19.65
CA ASP A 31 5.73 14.88 20.63
C ASP A 31 4.80 13.67 20.43
N PHE A 32 4.97 12.88 19.37
CA PHE A 32 4.13 11.72 19.04
C PHE A 32 4.52 10.43 19.79
N THR A 33 5.56 10.47 20.61
CA THR A 33 6.04 9.32 21.42
C THR A 33 4.99 8.81 22.40
N ASP A 34 4.10 9.65 22.89
CA ASP A 34 2.99 9.29 23.78
C ASP A 34 2.00 8.33 23.12
N VAL A 35 1.78 8.49 21.80
CA VAL A 35 0.91 7.61 21.00
C VAL A 35 1.50 6.22 20.82
N LEU A 36 2.84 6.14 20.69
CA LEU A 36 3.54 4.87 20.55
C LEU A 36 3.55 4.06 21.85
N ALA A 37 3.53 4.75 22.99
CA ALA A 37 3.57 4.09 24.29
C ALA A 37 2.28 3.34 24.64
N GLY A 38 2.39 2.25 25.40
CA GLY A 38 1.24 1.55 26.02
C GLY A 38 0.40 0.72 25.04
N ASN A 39 0.90 0.42 23.85
CA ASN A 39 0.29 -0.54 22.93
C ASN A 39 0.85 -1.94 23.15
N ASP A 40 0.03 -2.97 22.98
CA ASP A 40 0.44 -4.38 23.07
C ASP A 40 1.19 -4.83 21.81
N LEU A 41 0.88 -4.22 20.65
CA LEU A 41 1.55 -4.42 19.37
C LEU A 41 1.49 -3.11 18.54
N ILE A 42 2.58 -2.77 17.87
CA ILE A 42 2.61 -1.70 16.87
C ILE A 42 2.95 -2.33 15.51
N ILE A 43 2.13 -2.02 14.49
CA ILE A 43 2.27 -2.49 13.11
C ILE A 43 2.56 -1.29 12.22
N THR A 44 3.51 -1.43 11.29
CA THR A 44 3.76 -0.43 10.24
C THR A 44 3.81 -1.08 8.86
N ASP A 45 3.41 -0.36 7.83
CA ASP A 45 3.69 -0.75 6.44
C ASP A 45 5.10 -0.28 6.08
N LEU A 46 6.06 -1.23 5.98
CA LEU A 46 7.44 -0.93 5.63
C LEU A 46 7.57 -0.86 4.11
N GLU A 47 7.37 0.33 3.56
CA GLU A 47 7.23 0.58 2.12
C GLU A 47 8.56 0.82 1.40
N CYS A 48 9.63 0.26 1.88
CA CYS A 48 10.90 0.21 1.17
C CYS A 48 11.82 -0.86 1.75
N PRO A 49 12.71 -1.47 0.98
CA PRO A 49 13.75 -2.32 1.53
C PRO A 49 14.76 -1.50 2.33
N LEU A 50 15.21 -2.07 3.44
CA LEU A 50 16.36 -1.61 4.21
C LEU A 50 17.61 -2.30 3.65
N THR A 51 18.37 -1.60 2.81
CA THR A 51 19.47 -2.24 2.06
C THR A 51 20.52 -1.24 1.60
N ASP A 52 21.76 -1.68 1.51
CA ASP A 52 22.84 -0.95 0.86
C ASP A 52 22.97 -1.31 -0.63
N SER A 53 22.22 -2.31 -1.11
CA SER A 53 22.23 -2.73 -2.51
C SER A 53 22.08 -1.57 -3.48
N THR A 54 22.83 -1.61 -4.57
CA THR A 54 22.71 -0.67 -5.71
C THR A 54 22.03 -1.30 -6.92
N GLU A 55 21.67 -2.57 -6.84
CA GLU A 55 21.05 -3.33 -7.91
C GLU A 55 19.54 -3.07 -7.93
N GLN A 56 19.14 -2.11 -8.75
CA GLN A 56 17.73 -1.78 -8.95
C GLN A 56 17.06 -2.78 -9.89
N ARG A 57 15.80 -3.16 -9.56
CA ARG A 57 14.97 -3.88 -10.51
C ARG A 57 14.57 -2.98 -11.69
N GLU A 58 14.35 -3.55 -12.85
CA GLU A 58 13.72 -2.83 -13.94
C GLU A 58 12.23 -2.63 -13.65
N LYS A 59 11.78 -1.38 -13.55
CA LYS A 59 10.37 -1.02 -13.36
C LYS A 59 10.09 0.41 -13.81
N THR A 60 8.82 0.74 -13.96
CA THR A 60 8.35 2.13 -14.08
C THR A 60 8.21 2.77 -12.69
N GLY A 61 8.32 4.10 -12.61
CA GLY A 61 8.24 4.81 -11.34
C GLY A 61 9.55 4.88 -10.54
N PRO A 62 9.53 5.50 -9.37
CA PRO A 62 10.72 5.67 -8.53
C PRO A 62 11.12 4.37 -7.84
N HIS A 63 12.42 4.25 -7.52
CA HIS A 63 12.93 3.21 -6.65
C HIS A 63 13.12 3.78 -5.25
N GLN A 64 12.64 3.05 -4.24
CA GLN A 64 12.74 3.42 -2.85
C GLN A 64 13.65 2.43 -2.11
N LYS A 65 14.51 2.95 -1.26
CA LYS A 65 15.24 2.18 -0.23
C LYS A 65 15.66 3.10 0.91
N ALA A 66 15.94 2.54 2.04
CA ALA A 66 16.57 3.24 3.15
C ALA A 66 17.82 2.49 3.65
N ASP A 67 18.70 3.22 4.31
CA ASP A 67 19.90 2.65 4.94
C ASP A 67 19.51 1.54 5.92
N PRO A 68 20.25 0.42 5.97
CA PRO A 68 20.02 -0.66 6.92
C PRO A 68 19.91 -0.21 8.36
N GLY A 69 20.67 0.81 8.78
CA GLY A 69 20.60 1.40 10.11
C GLY A 69 19.27 1.99 10.50
N CYS A 70 18.38 2.25 9.53
CA CYS A 70 17.02 2.73 9.79
C CYS A 70 16.13 1.69 10.49
N VAL A 71 16.51 0.42 10.54
CA VAL A 71 15.84 -0.59 11.38
C VAL A 71 15.78 -0.16 12.85
N ARG A 72 16.74 0.63 13.31
CA ARG A 72 16.77 1.19 14.66
C ARG A 72 15.60 2.13 14.96
N ILE A 73 15.05 2.78 13.93
CA ILE A 73 13.85 3.63 14.07
C ILE A 73 12.66 2.74 14.46
N LEU A 74 12.48 1.61 13.75
CA LEU A 74 11.41 0.65 14.03
C LEU A 74 11.51 0.12 15.48
N LYS A 75 12.72 -0.26 15.87
CA LYS A 75 13.00 -0.75 17.23
C LYS A 75 12.72 0.32 18.30
N HIS A 76 13.16 1.57 18.07
CA HIS A 76 12.93 2.68 19.00
C HIS A 76 11.44 3.00 19.17
N ALA A 77 10.67 2.93 18.07
CA ALA A 77 9.22 3.10 18.10
C ALA A 77 8.46 1.94 18.77
N GLY A 78 9.14 0.84 19.10
CA GLY A 78 8.49 -0.37 19.60
C GLY A 78 7.66 -1.11 18.56
N ILE A 79 7.96 -0.92 17.26
CA ILE A 79 7.28 -1.65 16.19
C ILE A 79 7.62 -3.13 16.29
N GLY A 80 6.59 -3.94 16.50
CA GLY A 80 6.71 -5.40 16.65
C GLY A 80 6.42 -6.16 15.36
N LEU A 81 5.74 -5.53 14.37
CA LEU A 81 5.38 -6.16 13.11
C LEU A 81 5.53 -5.18 11.95
N ALA A 82 6.27 -5.57 10.92
CA ALA A 82 6.35 -4.88 9.63
C ALA A 82 5.51 -5.62 8.59
N ALA A 83 4.50 -4.95 8.04
CA ALA A 83 3.77 -5.37 6.85
C ALA A 83 4.64 -5.05 5.63
N MET A 84 5.00 -6.08 4.85
CA MET A 84 5.97 -5.95 3.76
C MET A 84 5.39 -6.29 2.38
N ALA A 85 4.10 -6.64 2.28
CA ALA A 85 3.45 -6.74 0.98
C ALA A 85 3.15 -5.33 0.47
N ASN A 86 4.00 -4.81 -0.41
CA ASN A 86 3.85 -3.52 -1.07
C ASN A 86 4.65 -3.46 -2.39
N ASN A 87 4.46 -2.40 -3.17
CA ASN A 87 5.03 -2.22 -4.51
C ASN A 87 6.50 -1.77 -4.50
N HIS A 88 7.09 -1.46 -3.33
CA HIS A 88 8.47 -0.97 -3.21
C HIS A 88 9.44 -1.96 -2.55
N ILE A 89 8.96 -2.95 -1.82
CA ILE A 89 9.84 -3.89 -1.11
C ILE A 89 10.80 -4.65 -2.04
N MET A 90 10.41 -4.84 -3.31
CA MET A 90 11.20 -5.53 -4.33
C MET A 90 12.09 -4.59 -5.17
N ASP A 91 12.19 -3.32 -4.87
CA ASP A 91 12.88 -2.30 -5.68
C ASP A 91 14.37 -2.59 -5.88
N PHE A 92 14.99 -3.30 -4.95
CA PHE A 92 16.39 -3.72 -5.00
C PHE A 92 16.53 -5.26 -5.04
N GLY A 93 15.55 -5.91 -5.70
CA GLY A 93 15.56 -7.34 -5.97
C GLY A 93 15.59 -8.20 -4.70
N SER A 94 15.95 -9.45 -4.88
CA SER A 94 16.00 -10.43 -3.77
C SER A 94 17.04 -10.10 -2.71
N ARG A 95 18.11 -9.37 -3.06
CA ARG A 95 19.10 -8.93 -2.08
C ARG A 95 18.48 -7.91 -1.11
N GLY A 96 17.79 -6.89 -1.64
CA GLY A 96 17.11 -5.89 -0.81
C GLY A 96 16.11 -6.51 0.16
N VAL A 97 15.33 -7.49 -0.32
CA VAL A 97 14.38 -8.23 0.53
C VAL A 97 15.11 -9.05 1.59
N SER A 98 16.12 -9.85 1.21
CA SER A 98 16.86 -10.70 2.14
C SER A 98 17.51 -9.90 3.27
N GLU A 99 18.15 -8.78 2.94
CA GLU A 99 18.78 -7.89 3.91
C GLU A 99 17.73 -7.28 4.86
N THR A 100 16.58 -6.83 4.31
CA THR A 100 15.49 -6.28 5.13
C THR A 100 14.94 -7.31 6.12
N LEU A 101 14.70 -8.54 5.67
CA LEU A 101 14.26 -9.65 6.51
C LEU A 101 15.26 -9.95 7.63
N GLU A 102 16.54 -9.98 7.30
CA GLU A 102 17.62 -10.20 8.26
C GLU A 102 17.69 -9.09 9.32
N PHE A 103 17.64 -7.81 8.91
CA PHE A 103 17.65 -6.69 9.83
C PHE A 103 16.41 -6.65 10.73
N CYS A 104 15.23 -6.91 10.22
CA CYS A 104 14.02 -7.01 11.02
C CYS A 104 14.15 -8.14 12.06
N ASN A 105 14.52 -9.35 11.62
CA ASN A 105 14.68 -10.50 12.52
C ASN A 105 15.72 -10.26 13.62
N ASN A 106 16.90 -9.73 13.27
CA ASN A 106 17.97 -9.43 14.22
C ASN A 106 17.59 -8.36 15.25
N ASN A 107 16.55 -7.56 14.96
CA ASN A 107 16.02 -6.55 15.88
C ASN A 107 14.71 -6.96 16.57
N GLY A 108 14.26 -8.21 16.39
CA GLY A 108 13.05 -8.75 17.02
C GLY A 108 11.75 -8.20 16.42
N ILE A 109 11.81 -7.74 15.16
CA ILE A 109 10.64 -7.24 14.41
C ILE A 109 10.15 -8.38 13.53
N ALA A 110 8.93 -8.83 13.77
CA ALA A 110 8.27 -9.81 12.91
C ALA A 110 7.89 -9.19 11.56
N VAL A 111 7.72 -10.03 10.54
CA VAL A 111 7.30 -9.61 9.20
C VAL A 111 6.10 -10.41 8.74
N VAL A 112 5.28 -9.82 7.85
CA VAL A 112 4.10 -10.46 7.25
C VAL A 112 3.91 -10.00 5.81
N GLY A 113 3.32 -10.85 4.97
CA GLY A 113 2.94 -10.51 3.61
C GLY A 113 4.01 -10.80 2.54
N ILE A 114 5.14 -11.42 2.90
CA ILE A 114 6.24 -11.74 1.99
C ILE A 114 6.76 -13.15 2.25
N GLY A 115 7.20 -13.83 1.19
CA GLY A 115 7.77 -15.18 1.30
C GLY A 115 8.45 -15.63 0.03
N THR A 116 9.06 -16.83 0.06
CA THR A 116 9.68 -17.50 -1.08
C THR A 116 8.68 -18.27 -1.93
N SER A 117 7.45 -18.39 -1.46
CA SER A 117 6.31 -19.00 -2.15
C SER A 117 5.03 -18.20 -1.87
N LEU A 118 3.98 -18.37 -2.69
CA LEU A 118 2.66 -17.77 -2.42
C LEU A 118 2.12 -18.24 -1.07
N ARG A 119 2.33 -19.50 -0.71
CA ARG A 119 1.89 -20.04 0.57
C ARG A 119 2.57 -19.35 1.74
N GLU A 120 3.88 -19.18 1.68
CA GLU A 120 4.64 -18.52 2.75
C GLU A 120 4.26 -17.03 2.85
N ALA A 121 4.11 -16.33 1.72
CA ALA A 121 3.67 -14.93 1.70
C ALA A 121 2.25 -14.73 2.29
N ALA A 122 1.38 -15.74 2.18
CA ALA A 122 0.01 -15.73 2.68
C ALA A 122 -0.12 -16.21 4.14
N GLU A 123 0.97 -16.68 4.79
CA GLU A 123 0.90 -17.09 6.19
C GLU A 123 0.65 -15.87 7.09
N PRO A 124 -0.38 -15.91 7.96
CA PRO A 124 -0.67 -14.80 8.87
C PRO A 124 0.38 -14.72 9.99
N PHE A 125 0.67 -13.50 10.42
CA PHE A 125 1.32 -13.31 11.72
C PHE A 125 0.28 -13.53 12.82
N ILE A 126 0.57 -14.41 13.79
CA ILE A 126 -0.35 -14.72 14.91
C ILE A 126 0.13 -14.01 16.16
N PHE A 127 -0.63 -12.99 16.58
CA PHE A 127 -0.42 -12.28 17.83
C PHE A 127 -1.29 -12.87 18.95
N LYS A 128 -0.67 -13.36 20.01
CA LYS A 128 -1.36 -13.90 21.19
C LYS A 128 -1.16 -13.00 22.39
N SER A 129 -2.24 -12.48 22.92
CA SER A 129 -2.21 -11.60 24.10
C SER A 129 -3.51 -11.72 24.90
N LYS A 130 -3.40 -11.71 26.21
CA LYS A 130 -4.55 -11.67 27.15
C LYS A 130 -5.62 -12.73 26.85
N GLY A 131 -5.19 -13.95 26.47
CA GLY A 131 -6.06 -15.07 26.17
C GLY A 131 -6.79 -15.04 24.83
N LYS A 132 -6.46 -14.08 23.97
CA LYS A 132 -6.99 -13.98 22.59
C LYS A 132 -5.89 -14.25 21.56
N SER A 133 -6.28 -14.81 20.41
CA SER A 133 -5.44 -14.97 19.23
C SER A 133 -5.93 -14.06 18.10
N ILE A 134 -5.00 -13.30 17.51
CA ILE A 134 -5.28 -12.33 16.45
C ILE A 134 -4.40 -12.67 15.26
N ALA A 135 -5.00 -13.07 14.15
CA ALA A 135 -4.31 -13.27 12.90
C ALA A 135 -4.20 -11.95 12.13
N ILE A 136 -3.01 -11.62 11.66
CA ILE A 136 -2.75 -10.43 10.85
C ILE A 136 -2.27 -10.91 9.48
N LEU A 137 -3.05 -10.59 8.45
CA LEU A 137 -2.75 -10.86 7.05
C LEU A 137 -2.34 -9.56 6.37
N ASN A 138 -1.40 -9.63 5.44
CA ASN A 138 -1.03 -8.47 4.63
C ASN A 138 -1.10 -8.84 3.14
N PHE A 139 -1.73 -7.98 2.35
CA PHE A 139 -1.94 -8.12 0.91
C PHE A 139 -1.45 -6.88 0.18
N ALA A 140 -1.02 -7.03 -1.07
CA ALA A 140 -0.69 -5.91 -1.96
C ALA A 140 -1.37 -6.03 -3.32
N ASP A 141 -1.76 -4.90 -3.90
CA ASP A 141 -2.12 -4.83 -5.33
C ASP A 141 -0.97 -5.40 -6.17
N ASP A 142 -1.28 -6.01 -7.31
CA ASP A 142 -0.33 -6.75 -8.15
C ASP A 142 0.57 -5.80 -8.96
N GLU A 143 1.35 -5.00 -8.24
CA GLU A 143 2.29 -4.02 -8.77
C GLU A 143 3.71 -4.29 -8.26
N PHE A 144 4.57 -4.85 -9.10
CA PHE A 144 5.98 -5.16 -8.80
C PHE A 144 6.22 -6.06 -7.57
N ILE A 145 5.26 -6.88 -7.18
CA ILE A 145 5.25 -7.68 -5.95
C ILE A 145 6.02 -9.01 -6.01
N THR A 146 6.70 -9.29 -7.11
CA THR A 146 7.59 -10.45 -7.26
C THR A 146 9.00 -9.99 -7.58
N SER A 147 10.02 -10.55 -6.93
CA SER A 147 11.41 -10.22 -7.25
C SER A 147 11.78 -10.65 -8.69
N PRO A 148 12.72 -9.95 -9.35
CA PRO A 148 13.08 -10.23 -10.76
C PRO A 148 13.54 -11.67 -11.01
N ASP A 149 14.18 -12.29 -10.03
CA ASP A 149 14.64 -13.69 -10.07
C ASP A 149 13.57 -14.70 -9.60
N GLY A 150 12.38 -14.23 -9.25
CA GLY A 150 11.27 -15.05 -8.77
C GLY A 150 11.46 -15.65 -7.37
N LYS A 151 12.53 -15.31 -6.65
CA LYS A 151 12.86 -15.89 -5.34
C LYS A 151 11.90 -15.45 -4.24
N PHE A 152 11.49 -14.18 -4.26
CA PHE A 152 10.54 -13.63 -3.29
C PHE A 152 9.28 -13.10 -3.97
N ARG A 153 8.19 -13.14 -3.24
CA ARG A 153 6.92 -12.55 -3.65
C ARG A 153 6.12 -12.07 -2.44
N CYS A 154 5.33 -11.03 -2.66
CA CYS A 154 4.32 -10.61 -1.71
C CYS A 154 3.05 -11.44 -1.86
N ASN A 155 2.20 -11.38 -0.85
CA ASN A 155 0.84 -11.90 -0.92
C ASN A 155 -0.02 -10.94 -1.77
N SER A 156 -0.42 -11.41 -2.95
CA SER A 156 -1.21 -10.61 -3.90
C SER A 156 -2.65 -10.39 -3.40
N LEU A 157 -3.18 -9.19 -3.62
CA LEU A 157 -4.58 -8.85 -3.37
C LEU A 157 -5.50 -9.46 -4.46
N ASP A 158 -5.39 -10.76 -4.64
CA ASP A 158 -6.31 -11.54 -5.47
C ASP A 158 -7.54 -11.93 -4.65
N PRO A 159 -8.78 -11.64 -5.11
CA PRO A 159 -9.99 -11.95 -4.33
C PRO A 159 -10.16 -13.43 -4.02
N VAL A 160 -9.68 -14.33 -4.87
CA VAL A 160 -9.78 -15.79 -4.65
C VAL A 160 -8.83 -16.21 -3.55
N ASN A 161 -7.57 -15.76 -3.61
CA ASN A 161 -6.58 -16.05 -2.57
C ASN A 161 -7.00 -15.44 -1.23
N ALA A 162 -7.42 -14.17 -1.22
CA ALA A 162 -7.89 -13.49 -0.02
C ALA A 162 -9.08 -14.22 0.63
N PHE A 163 -9.99 -14.80 -0.17
CA PHE A 163 -11.08 -15.64 0.34
C PHE A 163 -10.56 -16.82 1.19
N TYR A 164 -9.65 -17.60 0.63
CA TYR A 164 -9.13 -18.78 1.33
C TYR A 164 -8.26 -18.41 2.53
N ASP A 165 -7.43 -17.39 2.41
CA ASP A 165 -6.50 -16.97 3.45
C ASP A 165 -7.25 -16.39 4.67
N ILE A 166 -8.24 -15.52 4.46
CA ILE A 166 -9.04 -14.94 5.53
C ILE A 166 -9.86 -16.01 6.24
N ARG A 167 -10.51 -16.90 5.50
CA ARG A 167 -11.29 -17.98 6.09
C ARG A 167 -10.45 -18.93 6.91
N ARG A 168 -9.32 -19.38 6.35
CA ARG A 168 -8.37 -20.25 7.08
C ARG A 168 -7.87 -19.57 8.36
N ALA A 169 -7.53 -18.27 8.29
CA ALA A 169 -7.11 -17.51 9.47
C ALA A 169 -8.24 -17.43 10.51
N LYS A 170 -9.48 -17.21 10.08
CA LYS A 170 -10.65 -17.07 10.97
C LYS A 170 -11.06 -18.39 11.64
N GLU A 171 -10.85 -19.52 11.01
CA GLU A 171 -11.13 -20.83 11.60
C GLU A 171 -10.30 -21.13 12.87
N SER A 172 -9.11 -20.54 12.99
CA SER A 172 -8.15 -20.85 14.05
C SER A 172 -7.84 -19.68 14.99
N ASN A 173 -8.47 -18.52 14.78
CA ASN A 173 -8.17 -17.33 15.57
C ASN A 173 -9.44 -16.57 15.97
N ASP A 174 -9.40 -15.88 17.10
CA ASP A 174 -10.52 -15.09 17.60
C ASP A 174 -10.82 -13.90 16.69
N TYR A 175 -9.75 -13.24 16.19
CA TYR A 175 -9.83 -12.06 15.33
C TYR A 175 -8.92 -12.20 14.12
N VAL A 176 -9.34 -11.59 13.01
CA VAL A 176 -8.55 -11.46 11.78
C VAL A 176 -8.48 -9.99 11.38
N ILE A 177 -7.27 -9.44 11.31
CA ILE A 177 -7.00 -8.09 10.82
C ILE A 177 -6.30 -8.22 9.46
N THR A 178 -6.80 -7.51 8.45
CA THR A 178 -6.16 -7.47 7.15
C THR A 178 -5.52 -6.09 6.91
N ILE A 179 -4.24 -6.10 6.60
CA ILE A 179 -3.48 -4.93 6.14
C ILE A 179 -3.42 -5.02 4.61
N VAL A 180 -3.78 -3.95 3.93
CA VAL A 180 -3.82 -3.94 2.46
C VAL A 180 -2.99 -2.78 1.93
N HIS A 181 -2.02 -3.06 1.09
CA HIS A 181 -1.28 -2.04 0.36
C HIS A 181 -1.84 -1.94 -1.07
N GLY A 182 -2.74 -0.99 -1.29
CA GLY A 182 -3.43 -0.86 -2.58
C GLY A 182 -4.41 0.31 -2.65
N GLY A 183 -4.88 0.56 -3.85
CA GLY A 183 -5.77 1.69 -4.16
C GLY A 183 -5.16 2.65 -5.17
N ASN A 184 -5.71 3.86 -5.27
CA ASN A 184 -5.23 4.87 -6.22
C ASN A 184 -4.33 5.88 -5.49
N GLU A 185 -3.05 5.98 -5.88
CA GLU A 185 -2.13 6.98 -5.34
C GLU A 185 -2.69 8.40 -5.41
N PHE A 186 -2.48 9.18 -4.36
CA PHE A 186 -2.92 10.58 -4.21
C PHE A 186 -4.43 10.82 -4.32
N TYR A 187 -5.23 9.78 -4.18
CA TYR A 187 -6.69 9.89 -4.18
C TYR A 187 -7.25 9.56 -2.79
N GLU A 188 -7.97 10.51 -2.20
CA GLU A 188 -8.45 10.44 -0.81
C GLU A 188 -9.69 9.55 -0.61
N LEU A 189 -10.24 8.97 -1.67
CA LEU A 189 -11.42 8.11 -1.62
C LEU A 189 -11.12 6.74 -2.21
N PRO A 190 -11.76 5.67 -1.75
CA PRO A 190 -11.66 4.39 -2.45
C PRO A 190 -12.36 4.47 -3.81
N SER A 191 -11.91 3.67 -4.77
CA SER A 191 -12.76 3.41 -5.93
C SER A 191 -13.99 2.60 -5.49
N PRO A 192 -15.13 2.65 -6.23
CA PRO A 192 -16.27 1.79 -5.94
C PRO A 192 -15.94 0.30 -5.90
N ARG A 193 -14.95 -0.13 -6.71
CA ARG A 193 -14.44 -1.51 -6.71
C ARG A 193 -13.64 -1.81 -5.44
N THR A 194 -12.73 -0.93 -5.05
CA THR A 194 -11.92 -1.08 -3.82
C THR A 194 -12.80 -1.20 -2.59
N ARG A 195 -13.82 -0.32 -2.46
CA ARG A 195 -14.79 -0.39 -1.35
C ARG A 195 -15.52 -1.74 -1.33
N ARG A 196 -16.00 -2.24 -2.46
CA ARG A 196 -16.66 -3.56 -2.53
C ARG A 196 -15.71 -4.69 -2.17
N LEU A 197 -14.45 -4.63 -2.61
CA LEU A 197 -13.45 -5.65 -2.28
C LEU A 197 -13.17 -5.71 -0.78
N TYR A 198 -13.00 -4.55 -0.12
CA TYR A 198 -12.73 -4.54 1.32
C TYR A 198 -13.95 -4.96 2.14
N ARG A 199 -15.16 -4.61 1.73
CA ARG A 199 -16.40 -5.17 2.30
C ARG A 199 -16.46 -6.69 2.13
N TYR A 200 -16.11 -7.20 0.97
CA TYR A 200 -16.03 -8.62 0.73
C TYR A 200 -15.04 -9.32 1.67
N MET A 201 -13.88 -8.71 1.97
CA MET A 201 -12.95 -9.26 2.96
C MET A 201 -13.59 -9.38 4.36
N ILE A 202 -14.38 -8.37 4.76
CA ILE A 202 -15.20 -8.44 5.99
C ILE A 202 -16.20 -9.60 5.93
N ASP A 203 -16.91 -9.76 4.82
CA ASP A 203 -17.88 -10.86 4.64
C ASP A 203 -17.21 -12.24 4.68
N GLN A 204 -15.92 -12.34 4.37
CA GLN A 204 -15.14 -13.59 4.49
C GLN A 204 -14.61 -13.86 5.90
N GLY A 205 -14.71 -12.92 6.83
CA GLY A 205 -14.35 -13.12 8.22
C GLY A 205 -13.26 -12.19 8.75
N ALA A 206 -12.79 -11.22 7.97
CA ALA A 206 -11.96 -10.17 8.51
C ALA A 206 -12.74 -9.34 9.53
N ASP A 207 -12.13 -9.02 10.66
CA ASP A 207 -12.72 -8.20 11.71
C ASP A 207 -12.31 -6.72 11.61
N ALA A 208 -11.28 -6.43 10.82
CA ALA A 208 -10.89 -5.08 10.41
C ALA A 208 -10.11 -5.14 9.09
N VAL A 209 -10.24 -4.09 8.25
CA VAL A 209 -9.44 -3.88 7.05
C VAL A 209 -8.78 -2.52 7.14
N ILE A 210 -7.45 -2.46 6.99
CA ILE A 210 -6.68 -1.23 7.06
C ILE A 210 -5.83 -1.11 5.80
N ALA A 211 -6.06 -0.05 5.01
CA ALA A 211 -5.37 0.16 3.75
C ALA A 211 -4.29 1.24 3.80
N HIS A 212 -3.29 1.04 2.93
CA HIS A 212 -2.08 1.84 2.72
C HIS A 212 -1.90 2.15 1.23
N HIS A 213 -0.74 2.67 0.80
CA HIS A 213 -0.38 2.92 -0.60
C HIS A 213 -0.85 4.24 -1.19
N THR A 214 -2.02 4.72 -0.83
CA THR A 214 -2.56 5.94 -1.46
C THR A 214 -1.75 7.18 -1.16
N HIS A 215 -0.89 7.16 -0.14
CA HIS A 215 -0.14 8.31 0.40
C HIS A 215 -1.02 9.53 0.70
N ALA A 216 -2.31 9.31 0.74
CA ALA A 216 -3.34 10.31 1.03
C ALA A 216 -4.17 9.85 2.23
N LEU A 217 -4.50 10.80 3.08
CA LEU A 217 -5.50 10.60 4.11
C LEU A 217 -6.82 10.26 3.47
N SER A 218 -7.37 9.08 3.75
CA SER A 218 -8.69 8.65 3.29
C SER A 218 -9.66 8.48 4.46
N GLY A 219 -10.94 8.33 4.13
CA GLY A 219 -11.96 8.04 5.13
C GLY A 219 -12.00 6.57 5.54
N TYR A 220 -13.00 6.27 6.37
CA TYR A 220 -13.34 4.91 6.79
C TYR A 220 -14.86 4.72 6.82
N GLU A 221 -15.30 3.47 6.85
CA GLU A 221 -16.68 3.10 7.11
C GLU A 221 -16.76 1.97 8.15
N ILE A 222 -17.95 1.82 8.77
CA ILE A 222 -18.29 0.64 9.57
C ILE A 222 -19.20 -0.23 8.72
N TYR A 223 -18.70 -1.39 8.33
CA TYR A 223 -19.45 -2.36 7.55
C TYR A 223 -19.66 -3.65 8.36
N ASN A 224 -20.91 -4.08 8.54
CA ASN A 224 -21.26 -5.23 9.37
C ASN A 224 -20.62 -5.16 10.78
N ALA A 225 -20.70 -3.99 11.43
CA ALA A 225 -20.10 -3.67 12.73
C ALA A 225 -18.57 -3.81 12.78
N ARG A 226 -17.87 -3.78 11.66
CA ARG A 226 -16.41 -3.89 11.53
C ARG A 226 -15.83 -2.68 10.81
N PRO A 227 -14.68 -2.15 11.26
CA PRO A 227 -14.06 -0.98 10.65
C PRO A 227 -13.31 -1.34 9.35
N VAL A 228 -13.46 -0.47 8.35
CA VAL A 228 -12.75 -0.53 7.07
C VAL A 228 -12.13 0.83 6.80
N PHE A 229 -10.80 0.94 6.88
CA PHE A 229 -10.03 2.16 6.62
C PHE A 229 -9.44 2.10 5.20
N PHE A 230 -9.65 3.16 4.40
CA PHE A 230 -9.31 3.16 2.97
C PHE A 230 -7.96 3.81 2.64
N GLY A 231 -7.25 4.34 3.64
CA GLY A 231 -5.92 4.92 3.49
C GLY A 231 -5.56 5.76 4.70
N LEU A 232 -4.46 5.41 5.38
CA LEU A 232 -4.00 6.13 6.57
C LEU A 232 -3.14 7.35 6.23
N GLY A 233 -2.65 7.44 4.98
CA GLY A 233 -1.59 8.36 4.60
C GLY A 233 -0.24 7.93 5.13
N ASN A 234 0.77 8.79 4.99
CA ASN A 234 2.13 8.49 5.42
C ASN A 234 2.30 8.67 6.93
N PHE A 235 3.02 7.73 7.56
CA PHE A 235 3.47 7.87 8.95
C PHE A 235 4.84 8.55 9.02
N ILE A 236 5.82 8.05 8.26
CA ILE A 236 7.15 8.66 8.12
C ILE A 236 7.63 8.44 6.70
N TYR A 237 7.58 9.50 5.89
CA TYR A 237 8.05 9.47 4.51
C TYR A 237 8.43 10.89 4.05
N ASP A 238 9.72 11.24 4.25
CA ASP A 238 10.23 12.57 3.90
C ASP A 238 10.49 12.68 2.40
N TRP A 239 9.57 13.28 1.67
CA TRP A 239 9.73 13.54 0.24
C TRP A 239 9.82 15.06 -0.03
N PRO A 240 11.01 15.60 -0.39
CA PRO A 240 11.19 17.06 -0.54
C PRO A 240 10.22 17.73 -1.51
N GLY A 241 9.87 17.05 -2.61
CA GLY A 241 8.94 17.56 -3.62
C GLY A 241 7.47 17.53 -3.23
N LYS A 242 7.13 16.98 -2.06
CA LYS A 242 5.75 16.82 -1.58
C LYS A 242 5.45 17.59 -0.29
N ARG A 243 6.38 18.42 0.18
CA ARG A 243 6.15 19.25 1.36
C ARG A 243 5.01 20.26 1.14
N ASN A 244 4.33 20.63 2.21
CA ASN A 244 3.14 21.50 2.19
C ASN A 244 2.00 20.96 1.31
N SER A 245 1.77 19.65 1.33
CA SER A 245 0.71 19.01 0.58
C SER A 245 -0.02 17.96 1.43
N GLY A 246 -1.04 17.30 0.86
CA GLY A 246 -1.73 16.16 1.50
C GLY A 246 -0.80 15.00 1.88
N TRP A 247 0.36 14.87 1.23
CA TRP A 247 1.42 13.91 1.56
C TRP A 247 1.87 13.95 3.03
N ASN A 248 1.83 15.13 3.64
CA ASN A 248 2.31 15.34 5.00
C ASN A 248 1.23 15.14 6.07
N ARG A 249 0.03 14.72 5.70
CA ARG A 249 -1.11 14.49 6.59
C ARG A 249 -1.51 13.04 6.57
N GLY A 250 -1.82 12.51 7.73
CA GLY A 250 -2.29 11.14 7.90
C GLY A 250 -2.89 10.93 9.28
N TYR A 251 -3.10 9.70 9.61
CA TYR A 251 -3.50 9.27 10.95
C TYR A 251 -3.01 7.86 11.23
N VAL A 252 -2.93 7.51 12.51
CA VAL A 252 -2.77 6.13 12.94
C VAL A 252 -4.07 5.63 13.54
N VAL A 253 -4.28 4.32 13.47
CA VAL A 253 -5.46 3.67 14.06
C VAL A 253 -5.02 2.83 15.24
N ARG A 254 -5.62 3.06 16.40
CA ARG A 254 -5.50 2.17 17.55
C ARG A 254 -6.74 1.30 17.63
N LEU A 255 -6.60 0.00 17.34
CA LEU A 255 -7.64 -0.98 17.59
C LEU A 255 -7.62 -1.39 19.06
N ILE A 256 -8.79 -1.39 19.69
CA ILE A 256 -9.03 -1.77 21.09
C ILE A 256 -9.90 -3.02 21.07
N ILE A 257 -9.27 -4.17 21.33
CA ILE A 257 -9.89 -5.48 21.19
C ILE A 257 -10.26 -6.05 22.57
N SER A 258 -11.54 -6.32 22.76
CA SER A 258 -12.10 -7.01 23.93
C SER A 258 -13.01 -8.13 23.45
N ASP A 259 -14.31 -8.03 23.63
CA ASP A 259 -15.31 -8.91 23.01
C ASP A 259 -15.79 -8.38 21.65
N SER A 260 -15.43 -7.15 21.33
CA SER A 260 -15.59 -6.48 20.05
C SER A 260 -14.32 -5.70 19.70
N ILE A 261 -14.25 -5.20 18.46
CA ILE A 261 -13.22 -4.25 18.04
C ILE A 261 -13.80 -2.84 18.11
N GLU A 262 -13.25 -2.03 19.00
CA GLU A 262 -13.38 -0.57 19.01
C GLU A 262 -12.10 0.04 18.42
N PHE A 263 -12.13 1.31 18.07
CA PHE A 263 -10.96 1.97 17.52
C PHE A 263 -10.90 3.46 17.87
N GLU A 264 -9.69 3.99 17.80
CA GLU A 264 -9.36 5.39 17.94
C GLU A 264 -8.60 5.84 16.68
N VAL A 265 -9.00 6.98 16.11
CA VAL A 265 -8.29 7.63 15.00
C VAL A 265 -7.45 8.75 15.59
N ILE A 266 -6.13 8.69 15.42
CA ILE A 266 -5.18 9.66 15.97
C ILE A 266 -4.49 10.37 14.81
N PRO A 267 -4.86 11.63 14.53
CA PRO A 267 -4.31 12.39 13.43
C PRO A 267 -2.85 12.79 13.65
N LEU A 268 -2.13 12.93 12.55
CA LEU A 268 -0.73 13.34 12.56
C LEU A 268 -0.38 14.22 11.36
N LYS A 269 0.73 14.94 11.50
CA LYS A 269 1.48 15.51 10.38
C LYS A 269 2.90 14.96 10.41
N GLN A 270 3.47 14.76 9.21
CA GLN A 270 4.81 14.18 9.10
C GLN A 270 5.66 14.90 8.06
N SER A 271 6.97 15.01 8.36
CA SER A 271 8.03 15.41 7.42
C SER A 271 7.71 16.62 6.54
N ASN A 272 7.01 17.61 7.09
CA ASN A 272 6.73 18.87 6.41
C ASN A 272 7.92 19.87 6.60
N GLU A 273 7.73 20.96 7.32
CA GLU A 273 8.79 21.91 7.65
C GLU A 273 9.85 21.24 8.52
N LYS A 274 9.40 20.57 9.57
CA LYS A 274 10.24 19.73 10.45
C LYS A 274 10.20 18.28 10.00
N PRO A 275 11.30 17.52 10.11
CA PRO A 275 11.31 16.08 9.86
C PRO A 275 10.55 15.32 10.95
N GLY A 276 10.15 14.08 10.62
CA GLY A 276 9.50 13.18 11.55
C GLY A 276 8.00 13.42 11.70
N VAL A 277 7.40 12.75 12.67
CA VAL A 277 5.97 12.78 12.96
C VAL A 277 5.67 13.71 14.13
N HIS A 278 4.53 14.38 14.07
CA HIS A 278 4.09 15.38 15.05
C HIS A 278 2.58 15.31 15.25
N HIS A 279 2.13 15.69 16.45
CA HIS A 279 0.71 15.99 16.66
C HIS A 279 0.24 17.18 15.82
N LEU A 280 -1.03 17.18 15.51
CA LEU A 280 -1.71 18.37 14.97
C LEU A 280 -1.96 19.37 16.10
N ASP A 281 -1.85 20.65 15.82
CA ASP A 281 -2.37 21.66 16.71
C ASP A 281 -3.93 21.65 16.74
N LYS A 282 -4.52 22.47 17.60
CA LYS A 282 -5.98 22.48 17.78
C LYS A 282 -6.73 22.80 16.48
N ALA A 283 -6.29 23.80 15.74
CA ALA A 283 -6.96 24.22 14.51
C ALA A 283 -6.78 23.18 13.39
N GLU A 284 -5.59 22.60 13.28
CA GLU A 284 -5.29 21.49 12.36
C GLU A 284 -6.16 20.26 12.68
N LYS A 285 -6.38 19.96 13.98
CA LYS A 285 -7.19 18.82 14.41
C LYS A 285 -8.67 19.04 14.07
N GLU A 286 -9.22 20.22 14.33
CA GLU A 286 -10.58 20.59 13.96
C GLU A 286 -10.79 20.45 12.44
N ALA A 287 -9.86 20.97 11.63
CA ALA A 287 -9.90 20.84 10.17
C ALA A 287 -9.78 19.38 9.70
N PHE A 288 -8.96 18.57 10.36
CA PHE A 288 -8.84 17.13 10.09
C PHE A 288 -10.17 16.41 10.35
N GLU A 289 -10.81 16.65 11.49
CA GLU A 289 -12.07 16.02 11.88
C GLU A 289 -13.20 16.36 10.90
N GLU A 290 -13.30 17.62 10.46
CA GLU A 290 -14.26 18.06 9.44
C GLU A 290 -13.99 17.39 8.09
N HIS A 291 -12.72 17.34 7.66
CA HIS A 291 -12.32 16.70 6.41
C HIS A 291 -12.62 15.20 6.43
N LEU A 292 -12.22 14.49 7.49
CA LEU A 292 -12.50 13.06 7.67
C LEU A 292 -14.00 12.75 7.63
N LYS A 293 -14.81 13.57 8.31
CA LYS A 293 -16.27 13.46 8.27
C LYS A 293 -16.82 13.64 6.85
N SER A 294 -16.29 14.58 6.10
CA SER A 294 -16.66 14.78 4.70
C SER A 294 -16.32 13.57 3.82
N LEU A 295 -15.11 12.99 3.97
CA LEU A 295 -14.72 11.77 3.26
C LEU A 295 -15.64 10.61 3.60
N ASN A 296 -15.91 10.38 4.89
CA ASN A 296 -16.78 9.31 5.35
C ASN A 296 -18.22 9.45 4.80
N SER A 297 -18.74 10.67 4.67
CA SER A 297 -20.05 10.91 4.09
C SER A 297 -20.12 10.53 2.62
N VAL A 298 -19.07 10.81 1.85
CA VAL A 298 -18.97 10.40 0.43
C VAL A 298 -18.84 8.88 0.32
N ILE A 299 -18.02 8.27 1.18
CA ILE A 299 -17.83 6.81 1.19
C ILE A 299 -19.13 6.07 1.52
N ALA A 300 -19.96 6.63 2.39
CA ALA A 300 -21.24 6.03 2.79
C ALA A 300 -22.31 6.06 1.68
N ASP A 301 -22.19 6.95 0.69
CA ASP A 301 -23.15 7.13 -0.40
C ASP A 301 -22.59 6.57 -1.72
N ASP A 302 -23.22 5.51 -2.23
CA ASP A 302 -22.79 4.84 -3.47
C ASP A 302 -22.79 5.78 -4.67
N THR A 303 -23.81 6.64 -4.79
CA THR A 303 -23.96 7.56 -5.92
C THR A 303 -22.89 8.65 -5.86
N MET A 304 -22.66 9.23 -4.69
CA MET A 304 -21.63 10.24 -4.49
C MET A 304 -20.23 9.65 -4.73
N LEU A 305 -19.97 8.45 -4.24
CA LEU A 305 -18.68 7.79 -4.44
C LEU A 305 -18.39 7.50 -5.91
N GLU A 306 -19.38 6.98 -6.67
CA GLU A 306 -19.27 6.75 -8.10
C GLU A 306 -19.04 8.05 -8.87
N GLU A 307 -19.76 9.13 -8.53
CA GLU A 307 -19.59 10.45 -9.14
C GLU A 307 -18.18 11.01 -8.89
N ARG A 308 -17.69 10.96 -7.64
CA ARG A 308 -16.35 11.41 -7.28
C ARG A 308 -15.27 10.62 -8.00
N PHE A 309 -15.44 9.31 -8.09
CA PHE A 309 -14.50 8.47 -8.83
C PHE A 309 -14.52 8.77 -10.33
N ARG A 310 -15.69 9.01 -10.93
CA ARG A 310 -15.79 9.44 -12.33
C ARG A 310 -15.06 10.76 -12.59
N ILE A 311 -15.16 11.72 -11.67
CA ILE A 311 -14.42 12.99 -11.74
C ILE A 311 -12.91 12.73 -11.66
N HIS A 312 -12.46 11.88 -10.72
CA HIS A 312 -11.06 11.47 -10.60
C HIS A 312 -10.55 10.83 -11.90
N VAL A 313 -11.24 9.84 -12.44
CA VAL A 313 -10.88 9.21 -13.72
C VAL A 313 -10.73 10.24 -14.82
N LYS A 314 -11.64 11.21 -14.91
CA LYS A 314 -11.54 12.30 -15.89
C LYS A 314 -10.28 13.14 -15.69
N SER A 315 -9.90 13.45 -14.44
CA SER A 315 -8.72 14.26 -14.14
C SER A 315 -7.41 13.56 -14.49
N VAL A 316 -7.32 12.24 -14.29
CA VAL A 316 -6.11 11.45 -14.60
C VAL A 316 -6.07 10.91 -16.05
N THR A 317 -7.18 11.02 -16.80
CA THR A 317 -7.27 10.53 -18.19
C THR A 317 -6.11 10.99 -19.09
N PRO A 318 -5.63 12.27 -19.04
CA PRO A 318 -4.53 12.68 -19.92
C PRO A 318 -3.21 11.93 -19.66
N MET A 319 -2.96 11.55 -18.41
CA MET A 319 -1.78 10.76 -18.02
C MET A 319 -1.91 9.33 -18.56
N TYR A 320 -3.03 8.67 -18.31
CA TYR A 320 -3.28 7.31 -18.81
C TYR A 320 -3.36 7.24 -20.34
N ASP A 321 -3.94 8.25 -20.99
CA ASP A 321 -3.92 8.36 -22.46
C ASP A 321 -2.46 8.40 -22.98
N ALA A 322 -1.54 9.05 -22.23
CA ALA A 322 -0.13 9.06 -22.59
C ALA A 322 0.53 7.68 -22.42
N TYR A 323 0.20 6.94 -21.37
CA TYR A 323 0.78 5.60 -21.12
C TYR A 323 0.40 4.57 -22.20
N ILE A 324 -0.83 4.62 -22.70
CA ILE A 324 -1.31 3.69 -23.71
C ILE A 324 -1.05 4.15 -25.15
N ASP A 325 -0.46 5.33 -25.34
CA ASP A 325 -0.11 5.83 -26.67
C ASP A 325 1.19 5.18 -27.14
N PRO A 326 1.21 4.59 -28.35
CA PRO A 326 2.41 3.92 -28.88
C PRO A 326 3.62 4.88 -29.10
N TYR A 327 3.37 6.18 -29.10
CA TYR A 327 4.41 7.21 -29.23
C TYR A 327 4.58 7.98 -27.92
N PHE A 328 4.61 7.27 -26.80
CA PHE A 328 4.80 7.86 -25.49
C PHE A 328 6.10 8.65 -25.39
N GLY A 329 6.00 9.95 -25.11
CA GLY A 329 7.15 10.83 -24.88
C GLY A 329 6.68 12.19 -24.36
N ARG A 330 7.42 12.78 -23.42
CA ARG A 330 7.05 14.07 -22.78
C ARG A 330 6.75 15.18 -23.78
N SER A 331 7.57 15.29 -24.84
CA SER A 331 7.41 16.30 -25.89
C SER A 331 6.14 16.10 -26.72
N ILE A 332 5.84 14.89 -27.14
CA ILE A 332 4.66 14.54 -27.93
C ILE A 332 3.38 14.69 -27.10
N SER A 333 3.41 14.25 -25.83
CA SER A 333 2.30 14.43 -24.91
C SER A 333 1.99 15.92 -24.67
N SER A 334 3.02 16.77 -24.53
CA SER A 334 2.86 18.21 -24.39
C SER A 334 2.23 18.88 -25.64
N LEU A 335 2.68 18.50 -26.83
CA LEU A 335 2.11 18.98 -28.09
C LEU A 335 0.65 18.55 -28.27
N ARG A 336 0.34 17.30 -27.88
CA ARG A 336 -1.01 16.75 -27.96
C ARG A 336 -1.97 17.45 -26.99
N ASN A 337 -1.55 17.71 -25.77
CA ASN A 337 -2.35 18.44 -24.78
C ASN A 337 -2.66 19.88 -25.22
N ARG A 338 -1.83 20.45 -26.09
CA ARG A 338 -2.05 21.76 -26.74
C ARG A 338 -2.87 21.68 -28.02
N GLY A 339 -3.37 20.49 -28.39
CA GLY A 339 -4.15 20.28 -29.61
C GLY A 339 -3.33 20.30 -30.92
N LEU A 340 -2.01 20.31 -30.84
CA LEU A 340 -1.10 20.38 -32.00
C LEU A 340 -0.78 19.01 -32.60
N PHE A 341 -1.22 17.93 -31.99
CA PHE A 341 -1.01 16.55 -32.50
C PHE A 341 -2.32 15.72 -32.42
N PRO A 342 -2.66 14.96 -33.47
CA PRO A 342 -3.88 14.17 -33.48
C PRO A 342 -3.83 13.02 -32.47
N LYS A 343 -4.99 12.61 -31.96
CA LYS A 343 -5.12 11.37 -31.15
C LYS A 343 -4.87 10.17 -32.07
N LEU A 344 -3.75 9.47 -31.86
CA LEU A 344 -3.32 8.34 -32.68
C LEU A 344 -4.15 7.08 -32.44
N MET A 345 -4.79 6.98 -31.26
CA MET A 345 -5.67 5.87 -30.95
C MET A 345 -7.08 6.10 -31.44
N SER A 346 -7.46 5.38 -32.50
CA SER A 346 -8.82 5.42 -33.03
C SER A 346 -9.85 4.92 -32.01
N ARG A 347 -11.13 5.33 -32.16
CA ARG A 347 -12.24 4.83 -31.31
C ARG A 347 -12.30 3.29 -31.31
N ARG A 348 -12.08 2.64 -32.46
CA ARG A 348 -12.08 1.17 -32.57
C ARG A 348 -10.97 0.52 -31.76
N LYS A 349 -9.74 1.08 -31.77
CA LYS A 349 -8.61 0.60 -30.96
C LYS A 349 -8.88 0.75 -29.45
N ARG A 350 -9.48 1.86 -29.01
CA ARG A 350 -9.88 2.06 -27.61
C ARG A 350 -10.95 1.06 -27.16
N MET A 351 -11.93 0.76 -28.03
CA MET A 351 -12.95 -0.26 -27.75
C MET A 351 -12.33 -1.65 -27.63
N LEU A 352 -11.37 -2.00 -28.50
CA LEU A 352 -10.65 -3.26 -28.45
C LEU A 352 -9.84 -3.37 -27.14
N LEU A 353 -9.06 -2.34 -26.80
CA LEU A 353 -8.28 -2.31 -25.57
C LEU A 353 -9.17 -2.42 -24.32
N LEU A 354 -10.30 -1.71 -24.30
CA LEU A 354 -11.28 -1.81 -23.22
C LEU A 354 -11.82 -3.24 -23.07
N ASN A 355 -12.09 -3.93 -24.18
CA ASN A 355 -12.53 -5.32 -24.16
C ASN A 355 -11.44 -6.25 -23.61
N ILE A 356 -10.20 -6.09 -24.06
CA ILE A 356 -9.05 -6.89 -23.59
C ILE A 356 -8.84 -6.71 -22.08
N ILE A 357 -8.91 -5.47 -21.57
CA ILE A 357 -8.71 -5.20 -20.14
C ILE A 357 -9.86 -5.72 -19.26
N ARG A 358 -11.11 -5.65 -19.77
CA ARG A 358 -12.30 -6.08 -19.03
C ARG A 358 -12.48 -7.59 -18.97
N CYS A 359 -12.13 -8.29 -20.03
CA CYS A 359 -12.28 -9.74 -20.11
C CYS A 359 -11.05 -10.40 -19.47
N GLU A 360 -11.23 -11.14 -18.38
CA GLU A 360 -10.15 -11.79 -17.65
C GLU A 360 -9.30 -12.70 -18.53
N SER A 361 -9.93 -13.56 -19.34
CA SER A 361 -9.21 -14.46 -20.26
C SER A 361 -8.35 -13.70 -21.28
N HIS A 362 -8.83 -12.57 -21.81
CA HIS A 362 -8.02 -11.74 -22.71
C HIS A 362 -6.92 -10.99 -21.97
N ARG A 363 -7.18 -10.53 -20.75
CA ARG A 363 -6.20 -9.85 -19.89
C ARG A 363 -5.06 -10.78 -19.54
N GLU A 364 -5.32 -12.04 -19.20
CA GLU A 364 -4.30 -13.07 -18.93
C GLU A 364 -3.39 -13.29 -20.14
N VAL A 365 -3.96 -13.39 -21.34
CA VAL A 365 -3.19 -13.53 -22.59
C VAL A 365 -2.36 -12.29 -22.85
N LEU A 366 -2.92 -11.08 -22.64
CA LEU A 366 -2.19 -9.81 -22.82
C LEU A 366 -1.03 -9.69 -21.84
N LEU A 367 -1.24 -10.04 -20.58
CA LEU A 367 -0.19 -10.04 -19.55
C LEU A 367 0.93 -10.99 -19.95
N GLY A 368 0.64 -12.25 -20.26
CA GLY A 368 1.65 -13.21 -20.70
C GLY A 368 2.39 -12.82 -21.98
N MET A 369 1.72 -12.11 -22.91
CA MET A 369 2.38 -11.56 -24.11
C MET A 369 3.35 -10.42 -23.76
N LEU A 370 2.94 -9.50 -22.88
CA LEU A 370 3.79 -8.37 -22.48
C LEU A 370 4.97 -8.84 -21.64
N GLU A 371 4.79 -9.76 -20.71
CA GLU A 371 5.85 -10.37 -19.90
C GLU A 371 6.93 -11.03 -20.78
N ARG A 372 6.53 -11.79 -21.80
CA ARG A 372 7.49 -12.38 -22.78
C ARG A 372 8.22 -11.32 -23.58
N SER A 373 7.59 -10.21 -23.91
CA SER A 373 8.22 -9.15 -24.71
C SER A 373 9.24 -8.35 -23.91
N ILE A 374 9.05 -8.27 -22.59
CA ILE A 374 9.97 -7.60 -21.66
C ILE A 374 11.11 -8.56 -21.25
N GLY A 375 10.80 -9.83 -20.99
CA GLY A 375 11.81 -10.87 -20.79
C GLY A 375 12.55 -11.14 -22.09
N ASN A 376 13.87 -11.00 -22.11
CA ASN A 376 14.78 -11.19 -23.26
C ASN A 376 14.73 -12.61 -23.86
N GLU A 377 13.59 -13.24 -24.00
CA GLU A 377 13.44 -14.46 -24.79
C GLU A 377 13.50 -14.10 -26.28
N LYS A 378 14.58 -14.50 -26.96
CA LYS A 378 14.63 -14.47 -28.42
C LYS A 378 13.37 -15.14 -28.96
N PRO A 379 12.67 -14.55 -29.94
CA PRO A 379 11.46 -15.15 -30.49
C PRO A 379 11.77 -16.57 -30.95
N ASP A 380 11.14 -17.55 -30.33
CA ASP A 380 11.22 -18.94 -30.75
C ASP A 380 10.84 -19.03 -32.21
N ARG A 381 11.72 -19.59 -33.01
CA ARG A 381 11.51 -19.82 -34.43
C ARG A 381 10.29 -20.77 -34.55
N LYS A 382 9.17 -20.18 -35.01
CA LYS A 382 7.99 -20.86 -35.58
C LYS A 382 7.62 -22.19 -34.92
N ILE A 383 6.70 -22.14 -33.99
CA ILE A 383 5.85 -23.31 -33.71
C ILE A 383 4.95 -23.46 -34.92
N PRO A 384 5.01 -24.60 -35.67
CA PRO A 384 4.04 -24.86 -36.72
C PRO A 384 2.64 -24.94 -36.10
N LEU A 385 1.72 -24.16 -36.60
CA LEU A 385 0.30 -24.33 -36.31
C LEU A 385 -0.19 -25.56 -37.11
N ASP A 386 0.16 -26.76 -36.65
CA ASP A 386 -0.46 -28.00 -37.11
C ASP A 386 -1.76 -28.19 -36.38
N GLY A 387 -2.85 -27.90 -37.06
CA GLY A 387 -4.18 -28.16 -36.58
C GLY A 387 -5.24 -27.62 -37.51
N LYS A 388 -5.63 -28.50 -38.42
CA LYS A 388 -6.82 -28.33 -39.29
C LYS A 388 -8.10 -28.07 -38.47
#